data_95e8400b99ca9c5c8636b7fdd2183e31
#
_entry.id   95e8400b99ca9c5c8636b7fdd2183e31
#
_cell.length_a   1.000
_cell.length_b   1.000
_cell.length_c   1.000
_cell.angle_alpha   90.00
_cell.angle_beta   90.00
_cell.angle_gamma   90.00
#
_symmetry.space_group_name_H-M   'P 1'
#
loop_
_entity.id
_entity.type
_entity.pdbx_description
1 polymer ?
#
loop_
_entity_poly.entity_id
_entity_poly.type
_entity_poly.pdbx_seq_one_letter_code
_entity_poly.pdbx_strand_id
1 'polypeptide(L)'
;MFYVVKKHGFKKAKVFFLIDEEFIKNRKKFFVVEYYNIRDGIDDNGITLSSLKSQTLLNNIAKTDEEIIKDFTSNTRNEVRRAKREGASSKFYFSKIDGFDCFEKLIDKVDKELKVMYARKGIEYSSIKDLLIEYCRQGILGISVGTIDSKDVAFHVYILGESVSRLAYSVSTFREDKGESKIIAMINRMLHYDDMRYLRDLGFITYDWGGYGQGEDVVSISKFTEGFGGEVSNYEIRYVVKKSILGLIYSFYLKLI
;
A
#
# COMPACT_ATOMS: atom_id res chain seq x y z
N MET A 1 9.95 -1.89 -11.34
CA MET A 1 8.64 -2.14 -12.03
C MET A 1 8.03 -0.82 -12.47
N PHE A 2 7.59 -0.72 -13.72
CA PHE A 2 6.83 0.44 -14.18
C PHE A 2 5.69 0.03 -15.13
N TYR A 3 4.70 0.89 -15.29
CA TYR A 3 3.69 0.78 -16.34
C TYR A 3 3.37 2.12 -16.99
N VAL A 4 2.76 2.10 -18.15
CA VAL A 4 2.53 3.28 -19.00
C VAL A 4 1.05 3.59 -19.11
N VAL A 5 0.70 4.84 -18.85
CA VAL A 5 -0.65 5.38 -19.05
C VAL A 5 -0.60 6.44 -20.16
N LYS A 6 -1.59 6.43 -21.05
CA LYS A 6 -1.80 7.52 -22.02
C LYS A 6 -2.86 8.48 -21.46
N LYS A 7 -2.50 9.71 -21.27
CA LYS A 7 -3.44 10.78 -20.82
C LYS A 7 -3.26 12.03 -21.66
N HIS A 8 -4.34 12.55 -22.23
CA HIS A 8 -4.33 13.77 -23.06
C HIS A 8 -3.28 13.74 -24.20
N GLY A 9 -3.10 12.59 -24.86
CA GLY A 9 -2.11 12.41 -25.93
C GLY A 9 -0.65 12.20 -25.48
N PHE A 10 -0.35 12.35 -24.20
CA PHE A 10 0.99 12.14 -23.67
C PHE A 10 1.17 10.75 -23.05
N LYS A 11 2.37 10.18 -23.21
CA LYS A 11 2.79 8.97 -22.49
C LYS A 11 3.32 9.36 -21.12
N LYS A 12 2.69 8.79 -20.10
CA LYS A 12 3.07 8.89 -18.69
C LYS A 12 3.53 7.54 -18.18
N ALA A 13 4.63 7.48 -17.46
CA ALA A 13 5.05 6.29 -16.74
C ALA A 13 4.79 6.45 -15.24
N LYS A 14 4.34 5.38 -14.61
CA LYS A 14 4.34 5.24 -13.14
C LYS A 14 5.36 4.17 -12.77
N VAL A 15 6.34 4.53 -11.95
CA VAL A 15 7.48 3.70 -11.55
C VAL A 15 7.38 3.45 -10.05
N PHE A 16 7.41 2.17 -9.65
CA PHE A 16 7.26 1.76 -8.26
C PHE A 16 8.50 1.04 -7.74
N PHE A 17 8.93 1.39 -6.54
CA PHE A 17 9.95 0.76 -5.71
C PHE A 17 11.36 0.77 -6.29
N LEU A 18 11.54 0.42 -7.55
CA LEU A 18 12.84 0.28 -8.20
C LEU A 18 12.80 0.91 -9.60
N ILE A 19 13.86 1.61 -9.96
CA ILE A 19 14.12 2.11 -11.30
C ILE A 19 14.94 1.04 -12.03
N ASP A 20 14.26 0.22 -12.85
CA ASP A 20 14.89 -0.87 -13.58
C ASP A 20 15.56 -0.40 -14.89
N GLU A 21 16.43 -1.25 -15.44
CA GLU A 21 17.13 -0.93 -16.69
C GLU A 21 16.21 -0.73 -17.87
N GLU A 22 15.10 -1.45 -17.93
CA GLU A 22 14.14 -1.31 -19.02
C GLU A 22 13.50 0.08 -18.98
N PHE A 23 13.12 0.57 -17.79
CA PHE A 23 12.64 1.93 -17.64
C PHE A 23 13.70 2.95 -18.07
N ILE A 24 14.95 2.80 -17.59
CA ILE A 24 16.05 3.74 -17.93
C ILE A 24 16.21 3.84 -19.45
N LYS A 25 16.24 2.71 -20.17
CA LYS A 25 16.32 2.67 -21.64
C LYS A 25 15.16 3.39 -22.33
N ASN A 26 13.96 3.36 -21.70
CA ASN A 26 12.75 3.93 -22.26
C ASN A 26 12.39 5.32 -21.72
N ARG A 27 13.10 5.86 -20.71
CA ARG A 27 12.78 7.12 -20.02
C ARG A 27 12.45 8.27 -20.98
N LYS A 28 13.21 8.44 -22.05
CA LYS A 28 13.03 9.53 -23.04
C LYS A 28 11.70 9.48 -23.78
N LYS A 29 11.01 8.33 -23.80
CA LYS A 29 9.70 8.15 -24.44
C LYS A 29 8.54 8.72 -23.62
N PHE A 30 8.75 9.01 -22.32
CA PHE A 30 7.72 9.47 -21.41
C PHE A 30 7.80 10.97 -21.22
N PHE A 31 6.65 11.65 -21.36
CA PHE A 31 6.54 13.09 -21.10
C PHE A 31 6.45 13.38 -19.61
N VAL A 32 5.71 12.55 -18.88
CA VAL A 32 5.57 12.60 -17.41
C VAL A 32 6.02 11.29 -16.81
N VAL A 33 6.72 11.36 -15.68
CA VAL A 33 7.06 10.20 -14.86
C VAL A 33 6.67 10.50 -13.42
N GLU A 34 5.94 9.58 -12.84
CA GLU A 34 5.63 9.54 -11.40
C GLU A 34 6.42 8.41 -10.77
N TYR A 35 7.32 8.77 -9.88
CA TYR A 35 8.11 7.84 -9.07
C TYR A 35 7.42 7.65 -7.73
N TYR A 36 7.16 6.40 -7.38
CA TYR A 36 6.50 6.04 -6.13
C TYR A 36 7.39 5.13 -5.29
N ASN A 37 7.65 5.54 -4.04
CA ASN A 37 8.32 4.74 -3.03
C ASN A 37 9.71 4.25 -3.44
N ILE A 38 10.49 5.10 -4.12
CA ILE A 38 11.86 4.82 -4.54
C ILE A 38 12.80 5.04 -3.34
N ARG A 39 13.66 4.06 -3.07
CA ARG A 39 14.61 4.08 -1.93
C ARG A 39 16.03 4.46 -2.34
N ASP A 40 16.47 4.04 -3.50
CA ASP A 40 17.85 4.19 -3.98
C ASP A 40 18.16 5.55 -4.60
N GLY A 41 17.24 6.53 -4.41
CA GLY A 41 17.33 7.83 -5.02
C GLY A 41 16.80 7.86 -6.46
N ILE A 42 16.56 9.07 -6.96
CA ILE A 42 16.01 9.28 -8.31
C ILE A 42 16.98 10.16 -9.08
N ASP A 43 17.68 9.57 -10.05
CA ASP A 43 18.47 10.30 -11.03
C ASP A 43 17.62 10.50 -12.31
N ASP A 44 16.94 11.65 -12.38
CA ASP A 44 16.12 12.03 -13.52
C ASP A 44 16.37 13.51 -13.88
N ASN A 45 16.90 13.73 -15.07
CA ASN A 45 17.23 15.06 -15.60
C ASN A 45 16.01 15.89 -16.05
N GLY A 46 14.79 15.46 -15.75
CA GLY A 46 13.57 16.21 -16.04
C GLY A 46 13.37 17.39 -15.08
N ILE A 47 12.24 18.10 -15.28
CA ILE A 47 11.79 19.16 -14.40
C ILE A 47 10.98 18.55 -13.28
N THR A 48 11.45 18.62 -12.05
CA THR A 48 10.71 18.15 -10.87
C THR A 48 9.58 19.12 -10.56
N LEU A 49 8.34 18.61 -10.57
CA LEU A 49 7.14 19.37 -10.21
C LEU A 49 6.85 19.27 -8.71
N SER A 50 7.02 18.11 -8.15
CA SER A 50 6.91 17.86 -6.72
C SER A 50 7.84 16.73 -6.28
N SER A 51 8.28 16.79 -5.02
CA SER A 51 9.06 15.75 -4.37
C SER A 51 8.65 15.67 -2.91
N LEU A 52 8.37 14.45 -2.44
CA LEU A 52 8.08 14.14 -1.05
C LEU A 52 9.03 13.05 -0.59
N LYS A 53 9.81 13.35 0.46
CA LYS A 53 10.61 12.35 1.17
C LYS A 53 9.89 11.96 2.46
N SER A 54 9.82 10.69 2.73
CA SER A 54 9.12 10.16 3.91
C SER A 54 9.77 8.86 4.38
N GLN A 55 9.24 8.30 5.44
CA GLN A 55 9.73 7.07 6.05
C GLN A 55 8.66 5.99 6.05
N THR A 56 9.09 4.75 6.04
CA THR A 56 8.27 3.56 6.23
C THR A 56 8.98 2.57 7.12
N LEU A 57 8.26 1.61 7.68
CA LEU A 57 8.82 0.45 8.35
C LEU A 57 8.84 -0.72 7.36
N LEU A 58 9.90 -1.51 7.37
CA LEU A 58 10.09 -2.67 6.49
C LEU A 58 10.31 -3.92 7.32
N ASN A 59 9.55 -4.98 7.03
CA ASN A 59 9.85 -6.31 7.51
C ASN A 59 10.41 -7.18 6.37
N ASN A 60 11.51 -7.86 6.63
CA ASN A 60 11.93 -8.98 5.80
C ASN A 60 11.00 -10.16 6.09
N ILE A 61 10.27 -10.61 5.08
CA ILE A 61 9.33 -11.74 5.17
C ILE A 61 9.83 -13.01 4.49
N ALA A 62 11.03 -13.01 3.90
CA ALA A 62 11.69 -14.21 3.36
C ALA A 62 12.24 -15.08 4.50
N LYS A 63 11.37 -15.47 5.42
CA LYS A 63 11.64 -16.18 6.67
C LYS A 63 10.58 -17.24 6.92
N THR A 64 10.84 -18.17 7.84
CA THR A 64 9.82 -19.12 8.31
C THR A 64 8.73 -18.43 9.12
N ASP A 65 7.59 -19.11 9.32
CA ASP A 65 6.48 -18.60 10.13
C ASP A 65 6.92 -18.30 11.57
N GLU A 66 7.79 -19.14 12.13
CA GLU A 66 8.34 -19.00 13.46
C GLU A 66 9.27 -17.77 13.57
N GLU A 67 10.07 -17.52 12.56
CA GLU A 67 10.95 -16.35 12.52
C GLU A 67 10.18 -15.07 12.34
N ILE A 68 9.18 -15.03 11.45
CA ILE A 68 8.30 -13.85 11.26
C ILE A 68 7.62 -13.49 12.59
N ILE A 69 6.98 -14.48 13.25
CA ILE A 69 6.25 -14.21 14.50
C ILE A 69 7.19 -13.89 15.68
N LYS A 70 8.44 -14.32 15.62
CA LYS A 70 9.47 -14.02 16.64
C LYS A 70 9.86 -12.55 16.65
N ASP A 71 9.83 -11.90 15.49
CA ASP A 71 10.11 -10.45 15.37
C ASP A 71 9.03 -9.60 16.06
N PHE A 72 7.84 -10.14 16.29
CA PHE A 72 6.73 -9.41 16.91
C PHE A 72 6.91 -9.26 18.42
N THR A 73 6.38 -8.19 18.99
CA THR A 73 6.28 -8.05 20.43
C THR A 73 5.40 -9.16 21.04
N SER A 74 5.59 -9.45 22.32
CA SER A 74 4.79 -10.47 23.05
C SER A 74 3.29 -10.16 22.99
N ASN A 75 2.91 -8.89 23.08
CA ASN A 75 1.51 -8.47 22.99
C ASN A 75 0.93 -8.79 21.61
N THR A 76 1.62 -8.38 20.53
CA THR A 76 1.18 -8.65 19.16
C THR A 76 1.03 -10.16 18.90
N ARG A 77 2.01 -10.98 19.34
CA ARG A 77 1.92 -12.44 19.24
C ARG A 77 0.68 -13.02 19.94
N ASN A 78 0.40 -12.52 21.14
CA ASN A 78 -0.74 -12.99 21.92
C ASN A 78 -2.08 -12.61 21.26
N GLU A 79 -2.18 -11.42 20.70
CA GLU A 79 -3.38 -10.93 20.01
C GLU A 79 -3.64 -11.70 18.70
N VAL A 80 -2.59 -11.99 17.92
CA VAL A 80 -2.67 -12.84 16.71
C VAL A 80 -3.20 -14.24 17.08
N ARG A 81 -2.62 -14.87 18.10
CA ARG A 81 -3.06 -16.20 18.55
C ARG A 81 -4.50 -16.18 19.09
N ARG A 82 -4.87 -15.11 19.75
CA ARG A 82 -6.22 -14.97 20.31
C ARG A 82 -7.25 -14.80 19.19
N ALA A 83 -7.01 -13.96 18.19
CA ALA A 83 -7.91 -13.80 17.05
C ALA A 83 -8.20 -15.15 16.38
N LYS A 84 -7.16 -15.98 16.16
CA LYS A 84 -7.32 -17.34 15.60
C LYS A 84 -8.15 -18.28 16.50
N ARG A 85 -7.97 -18.21 17.81
CA ARG A 85 -8.78 -19.00 18.76
C ARG A 85 -10.24 -18.58 18.82
N GLU A 86 -10.52 -17.29 18.61
CA GLU A 86 -11.88 -16.73 18.52
C GLU A 86 -12.56 -17.04 17.17
N GLY A 87 -11.91 -17.81 16.27
CA GLY A 87 -12.49 -18.25 15.01
C GLY A 87 -12.30 -17.26 13.85
N ALA A 88 -11.44 -16.25 13.99
CA ALA A 88 -11.13 -15.37 12.88
C ALA A 88 -10.38 -16.09 11.77
N SER A 89 -10.66 -15.70 10.53
CA SER A 89 -10.01 -16.20 9.32
C SER A 89 -9.60 -15.05 8.41
N SER A 90 -8.75 -15.36 7.44
CA SER A 90 -8.25 -14.39 6.47
C SER A 90 -8.22 -14.97 5.06
N LYS A 91 -8.36 -14.11 4.06
CA LYS A 91 -8.18 -14.47 2.66
C LYS A 91 -7.45 -13.34 1.93
N PHE A 92 -6.45 -13.70 1.13
CA PHE A 92 -5.70 -12.79 0.29
C PHE A 92 -6.10 -13.00 -1.18
N TYR A 93 -6.24 -11.90 -1.92
CA TYR A 93 -6.52 -11.88 -3.34
C TYR A 93 -5.41 -11.10 -4.04
N PHE A 94 -4.89 -11.64 -5.15
CA PHE A 94 -3.89 -11.00 -5.97
C PHE A 94 -4.37 -10.87 -7.41
N SER A 95 -4.49 -9.66 -7.92
CA SER A 95 -5.11 -9.35 -9.22
C SER A 95 -4.43 -10.05 -10.40
N LYS A 96 -3.15 -10.36 -10.29
CA LYS A 96 -2.41 -11.13 -11.31
C LYS A 96 -2.83 -12.59 -11.38
N ILE A 97 -3.39 -13.14 -10.29
CA ILE A 97 -3.78 -14.56 -10.15
C ILE A 97 -5.29 -14.72 -10.23
N ASP A 98 -6.05 -13.93 -9.45
CA ASP A 98 -7.48 -14.11 -9.25
C ASP A 98 -8.34 -13.42 -10.32
N GLY A 99 -7.74 -12.54 -11.13
CA GLY A 99 -8.41 -11.85 -12.22
C GLY A 99 -9.31 -10.69 -11.75
N PHE A 100 -9.84 -9.93 -12.72
CA PHE A 100 -10.56 -8.68 -12.45
C PHE A 100 -11.91 -8.90 -11.76
N ASP A 101 -12.67 -9.91 -12.14
CA ASP A 101 -14.04 -10.12 -11.66
C ASP A 101 -14.11 -10.35 -10.14
N CYS A 102 -13.08 -10.98 -9.56
CA CYS A 102 -12.96 -11.14 -8.11
C CYS A 102 -12.80 -9.81 -7.38
N PHE A 103 -12.16 -8.83 -8.03
CA PHE A 103 -11.81 -7.56 -7.40
C PHE A 103 -12.93 -6.53 -7.40
N GLU A 104 -13.87 -6.55 -8.33
CA GLU A 104 -14.91 -5.52 -8.45
C GLU A 104 -15.65 -5.31 -7.12
N LYS A 105 -16.20 -6.40 -6.56
CA LYS A 105 -16.92 -6.37 -5.28
C LYS A 105 -16.02 -6.01 -4.10
N LEU A 106 -14.75 -6.44 -4.12
CA LEU A 106 -13.79 -6.14 -3.05
C LEU A 106 -13.42 -4.67 -3.06
N ILE A 107 -13.18 -4.08 -4.24
CA ILE A 107 -12.89 -2.66 -4.41
C ILE A 107 -14.06 -1.82 -3.89
N ASP A 108 -15.29 -2.19 -4.22
CA ASP A 108 -16.49 -1.48 -3.74
C ASP A 108 -16.62 -1.53 -2.21
N LYS A 109 -16.34 -2.70 -1.59
CA LYS A 109 -16.34 -2.83 -0.12
C LYS A 109 -15.27 -1.96 0.52
N VAL A 110 -14.04 -2.03 0.02
CA VAL A 110 -12.91 -1.24 0.53
C VAL A 110 -13.20 0.26 0.43
N ASP A 111 -13.66 0.74 -0.74
CA ASP A 111 -13.97 2.15 -0.96
C ASP A 111 -15.05 2.66 -0.01
N LYS A 112 -16.11 1.84 0.20
CA LYS A 112 -17.18 2.12 1.16
C LYS A 112 -16.66 2.24 2.59
N GLU A 113 -15.85 1.28 3.06
CA GLU A 113 -15.34 1.27 4.43
C GLU A 113 -14.34 2.42 4.66
N LEU A 114 -13.51 2.75 3.68
CA LEU A 114 -12.66 3.93 3.71
C LEU A 114 -13.49 5.22 3.82
N LYS A 115 -14.54 5.38 3.03
CA LYS A 115 -15.45 6.54 3.12
C LYS A 115 -16.03 6.69 4.52
N VAL A 116 -16.49 5.58 5.13
CA VAL A 116 -16.99 5.59 6.51
C VAL A 116 -15.90 5.98 7.50
N MET A 117 -14.70 5.43 7.37
CA MET A 117 -13.57 5.75 8.24
C MET A 117 -13.17 7.24 8.18
N TYR A 118 -13.07 7.81 6.97
CA TYR A 118 -12.71 9.21 6.76
C TYR A 118 -13.79 10.17 7.27
N ALA A 119 -15.06 9.87 7.00
CA ALA A 119 -16.18 10.66 7.51
C ALA A 119 -16.17 10.79 9.03
N ARG A 120 -15.81 9.73 9.75
CA ARG A 120 -15.69 9.75 11.23
C ARG A 120 -14.52 10.55 11.74
N LYS A 121 -13.45 10.65 10.94
CA LYS A 121 -12.32 11.53 11.26
C LYS A 121 -12.57 12.99 10.91
N GLY A 122 -13.74 13.33 10.34
CA GLY A 122 -14.05 14.67 9.84
C GLY A 122 -13.20 15.06 8.63
N ILE A 123 -12.68 14.09 7.88
CA ILE A 123 -11.82 14.31 6.73
C ILE A 123 -12.64 14.05 5.45
N GLU A 124 -12.56 14.95 4.50
CA GLU A 124 -13.18 14.77 3.19
C GLU A 124 -12.56 13.55 2.47
N TYR A 125 -13.40 12.69 1.91
CA TYR A 125 -12.98 11.48 1.22
C TYR A 125 -13.22 11.60 -0.28
N SER A 126 -12.16 11.45 -1.05
CA SER A 126 -12.24 11.21 -2.49
C SER A 126 -12.13 9.71 -2.77
N SER A 127 -13.07 9.16 -3.53
CA SER A 127 -13.07 7.74 -3.88
C SER A 127 -11.77 7.32 -4.57
N ILE A 128 -11.22 6.21 -4.14
CA ILE A 128 -10.01 5.61 -4.72
C ILE A 128 -10.35 4.46 -5.70
N LYS A 129 -11.61 4.25 -5.98
CA LYS A 129 -12.11 3.13 -6.80
C LYS A 129 -11.41 3.06 -8.15
N ASP A 130 -11.35 4.17 -8.89
CA ASP A 130 -10.71 4.21 -10.21
C ASP A 130 -9.21 3.88 -10.14
N LEU A 131 -8.53 4.33 -9.09
CA LEU A 131 -7.13 4.00 -8.84
C LEU A 131 -6.94 2.51 -8.57
N LEU A 132 -7.79 1.89 -7.76
CA LEU A 132 -7.72 0.46 -7.47
C LEU A 132 -8.05 -0.38 -8.71
N ILE A 133 -9.01 0.05 -9.53
CA ILE A 133 -9.32 -0.57 -10.82
C ILE A 133 -8.09 -0.50 -11.75
N GLU A 134 -7.41 0.65 -11.82
CA GLU A 134 -6.16 0.80 -12.59
C GLU A 134 -5.10 -0.20 -12.10
N TYR A 135 -4.84 -0.27 -10.80
CA TYR A 135 -3.87 -1.21 -10.21
C TYR A 135 -4.25 -2.68 -10.44
N CYS A 136 -5.54 -3.00 -10.36
CA CYS A 136 -6.05 -4.33 -10.67
C CYS A 136 -5.76 -4.72 -12.12
N ARG A 137 -6.06 -3.85 -13.08
CA ARG A 137 -5.78 -4.08 -14.52
C ARG A 137 -4.28 -4.21 -14.82
N GLN A 138 -3.43 -3.58 -14.03
CA GLN A 138 -1.96 -3.70 -14.15
C GLN A 138 -1.42 -4.96 -13.46
N GLY A 139 -2.27 -5.75 -12.79
CA GLY A 139 -1.84 -6.94 -12.06
C GLY A 139 -0.96 -6.66 -10.84
N ILE A 140 -1.11 -5.48 -10.22
CA ILE A 140 -0.29 -5.06 -9.07
C ILE A 140 -1.11 -4.81 -7.81
N LEU A 141 -2.40 -5.12 -7.83
CA LEU A 141 -3.29 -4.95 -6.68
C LEU A 141 -3.36 -6.24 -5.86
N GLY A 142 -3.12 -6.14 -4.56
CA GLY A 142 -3.45 -7.14 -3.57
C GLY A 142 -4.52 -6.61 -2.62
N ILE A 143 -5.51 -7.45 -2.26
CA ILE A 143 -6.48 -7.13 -1.21
C ILE A 143 -6.59 -8.33 -0.29
N SER A 144 -6.45 -8.12 1.02
CA SER A 144 -6.77 -9.13 2.02
C SER A 144 -8.00 -8.76 2.83
N VAL A 145 -8.70 -9.77 3.30
CA VAL A 145 -9.93 -9.66 4.07
C VAL A 145 -9.82 -10.49 5.33
N GLY A 146 -10.02 -9.85 6.48
CA GLY A 146 -10.17 -10.52 7.77
C GLY A 146 -11.64 -10.70 8.12
N THR A 147 -12.01 -11.91 8.52
CA THR A 147 -13.42 -12.32 8.70
C THR A 147 -13.60 -12.97 10.07
N ILE A 148 -14.74 -12.71 10.70
CA ILE A 148 -15.24 -13.42 11.90
C ILE A 148 -16.74 -13.60 11.79
N ASP A 149 -17.29 -14.74 12.19
CA ASP A 149 -18.72 -15.07 12.13
C ASP A 149 -19.30 -14.77 10.73
N SER A 150 -18.56 -15.13 9.66
CA SER A 150 -18.90 -14.88 8.27
C SER A 150 -19.06 -13.39 7.89
N LYS A 151 -18.58 -12.47 8.72
CA LYS A 151 -18.57 -11.02 8.47
C LYS A 151 -17.15 -10.56 8.13
N ASP A 152 -17.02 -9.82 7.04
CA ASP A 152 -15.77 -9.14 6.68
C ASP A 152 -15.59 -7.93 7.60
N VAL A 153 -14.51 -7.89 8.38
CA VAL A 153 -14.31 -6.88 9.42
C VAL A 153 -13.01 -6.06 9.29
N ALA A 154 -12.08 -6.52 8.45
CA ALA A 154 -10.84 -5.80 8.19
C ALA A 154 -10.42 -6.01 6.73
N PHE A 155 -9.85 -4.98 6.12
CA PHE A 155 -9.37 -5.00 4.74
C PHE A 155 -8.00 -4.34 4.67
N HIS A 156 -7.05 -4.99 4.01
CA HIS A 156 -5.78 -4.38 3.63
C HIS A 156 -5.65 -4.33 2.13
N VAL A 157 -5.11 -3.24 1.63
CA VAL A 157 -4.87 -3.02 0.20
C VAL A 157 -3.38 -2.84 -0.03
N TYR A 158 -2.84 -3.60 -0.97
CA TYR A 158 -1.41 -3.62 -1.29
C TYR A 158 -1.13 -3.18 -2.72
N ILE A 159 -0.02 -2.48 -2.89
CA ILE A 159 0.65 -2.33 -4.18
C ILE A 159 1.78 -3.35 -4.22
N LEU A 160 1.72 -4.26 -5.19
CA LEU A 160 2.62 -5.40 -5.31
C LEU A 160 3.65 -5.15 -6.40
N GLY A 161 4.93 -5.07 -6.01
CA GLY A 161 6.08 -4.98 -6.90
C GLY A 161 6.60 -6.36 -7.32
N GLU A 162 7.88 -6.47 -7.64
CA GLU A 162 8.55 -7.74 -7.95
C GLU A 162 8.90 -8.53 -6.68
N SER A 163 9.41 -7.83 -5.67
CA SER A 163 9.83 -8.44 -4.39
C SER A 163 9.32 -7.66 -3.17
N VAL A 164 8.65 -6.54 -3.39
CA VAL A 164 8.14 -5.63 -2.36
C VAL A 164 6.63 -5.60 -2.42
N SER A 165 6.00 -5.85 -1.29
CA SER A 165 4.57 -5.63 -1.05
C SER A 165 4.39 -4.42 -0.15
N ARG A 166 3.71 -3.37 -0.62
CA ARG A 166 3.45 -2.16 0.16
C ARG A 166 2.00 -2.05 0.55
N LEU A 167 1.74 -1.93 1.84
CA LEU A 167 0.43 -1.59 2.38
C LEU A 167 0.08 -0.15 1.96
N ALA A 168 -0.96 -0.01 1.13
CA ALA A 168 -1.46 1.29 0.69
C ALA A 168 -2.59 1.79 1.60
N TYR A 169 -3.50 0.89 1.99
CA TYR A 169 -4.62 1.20 2.86
C TYR A 169 -4.90 0.04 3.82
N SER A 170 -5.26 0.37 5.04
CA SER A 170 -5.79 -0.54 6.04
C SER A 170 -7.06 0.07 6.63
N VAL A 171 -8.15 -0.64 6.57
CA VAL A 171 -9.42 -0.22 7.12
C VAL A 171 -10.11 -1.37 7.82
N SER A 172 -10.75 -1.10 8.94
CA SER A 172 -11.60 -2.06 9.65
C SER A 172 -12.99 -1.48 9.82
N THR A 173 -13.99 -2.39 9.78
CA THR A 173 -15.37 -2.01 10.07
C THR A 173 -15.45 -1.40 11.45
N PHE A 174 -16.36 -0.52 11.60
CA PHE A 174 -16.36 0.24 12.84
C PHE A 174 -17.17 -0.40 13.97
N ARG A 175 -16.92 0.04 15.04
CA ARG A 175 -16.74 -0.08 16.46
C ARG A 175 -17.73 0.78 17.24
N GLU A 176 -19.01 0.44 17.22
CA GLU A 176 -19.96 1.05 18.18
C GLU A 176 -19.84 0.39 19.57
N ASP A 177 -19.61 -0.91 19.60
CA ASP A 177 -19.39 -1.69 20.82
C ASP A 177 -17.89 -1.81 21.16
N LYS A 178 -17.53 -1.58 22.43
CA LYS A 178 -16.15 -1.71 22.92
C LYS A 178 -15.64 -3.15 22.90
N GLY A 179 -16.52 -4.14 23.03
CA GLY A 179 -16.17 -5.57 22.96
C GLY A 179 -15.80 -5.97 21.54
N GLU A 180 -16.65 -5.62 20.57
CA GLU A 180 -16.39 -5.85 19.14
C GLU A 180 -15.15 -5.10 18.67
N SER A 181 -14.92 -3.89 19.15
CA SER A 181 -13.74 -3.08 18.88
C SER A 181 -12.43 -3.81 19.22
N LYS A 182 -12.40 -4.56 20.32
CA LYS A 182 -11.21 -5.27 20.77
C LYS A 182 -10.93 -6.49 19.89
N ILE A 183 -11.96 -7.26 19.52
CA ILE A 183 -11.78 -8.43 18.66
C ILE A 183 -11.36 -8.00 17.24
N ILE A 184 -11.96 -6.95 16.69
CA ILE A 184 -11.58 -6.41 15.37
C ILE A 184 -10.13 -5.92 15.36
N ALA A 185 -9.65 -5.27 16.41
CA ALA A 185 -8.25 -4.88 16.53
C ALA A 185 -7.29 -6.08 16.54
N MET A 186 -7.66 -7.18 17.21
CA MET A 186 -6.90 -8.42 17.19
C MET A 186 -6.92 -9.08 15.80
N ILE A 187 -8.07 -9.06 15.12
CA ILE A 187 -8.22 -9.56 13.75
C ILE A 187 -7.34 -8.76 12.78
N ASN A 188 -7.31 -7.44 12.92
CA ASN A 188 -6.44 -6.60 12.10
C ASN A 188 -4.95 -7.00 12.26
N ARG A 189 -4.48 -7.29 13.49
CA ARG A 189 -3.12 -7.81 13.71
C ARG A 189 -2.90 -9.20 13.14
N MET A 190 -3.87 -10.08 13.30
CA MET A 190 -3.82 -11.41 12.69
C MET A 190 -3.72 -11.32 11.17
N LEU A 191 -4.50 -10.41 10.57
CA LEU A 191 -4.52 -10.19 9.12
C LEU A 191 -3.13 -9.77 8.62
N HIS A 192 -2.44 -8.83 9.28
CA HIS A 192 -1.06 -8.48 8.92
C HIS A 192 -0.10 -9.67 8.99
N TYR A 193 -0.20 -10.50 10.02
CA TYR A 193 0.62 -11.73 10.10
C TYR A 193 0.34 -12.70 8.97
N ASP A 194 -0.93 -12.96 8.70
CA ASP A 194 -1.33 -13.87 7.62
C ASP A 194 -0.96 -13.28 6.25
N ASP A 195 -1.08 -11.97 6.05
CA ASP A 195 -0.64 -11.28 4.84
C ASP A 195 0.86 -11.45 4.60
N MET A 196 1.70 -11.29 5.64
CA MET A 196 3.15 -11.52 5.53
C MET A 196 3.46 -12.94 5.05
N ARG A 197 2.71 -13.94 5.54
CA ARG A 197 2.88 -15.34 5.13
C ARG A 197 2.43 -15.56 3.69
N TYR A 198 1.24 -15.10 3.32
CA TYR A 198 0.73 -15.22 1.95
C TYR A 198 1.64 -14.53 0.93
N LEU A 199 2.10 -13.34 1.26
CA LEU A 199 3.01 -12.59 0.38
C LEU A 199 4.35 -13.29 0.24
N ARG A 200 4.92 -13.83 1.32
CA ARG A 200 6.13 -14.68 1.27
C ARG A 200 5.92 -15.89 0.36
N ASP A 201 4.81 -16.59 0.51
CA ASP A 201 4.49 -17.79 -0.27
C ASP A 201 4.28 -17.45 -1.77
N LEU A 202 3.94 -16.20 -2.10
CA LEU A 202 3.91 -15.65 -3.45
C LEU A 202 5.30 -15.17 -3.94
N GLY A 203 6.35 -15.27 -3.11
CA GLY A 203 7.73 -14.92 -3.48
C GLY A 203 8.15 -13.49 -3.13
N PHE A 204 7.33 -12.74 -2.38
CA PHE A 204 7.73 -11.41 -1.89
C PHE A 204 8.75 -11.54 -0.75
N ILE A 205 9.69 -10.58 -0.72
CA ILE A 205 10.79 -10.55 0.26
C ILE A 205 10.52 -9.48 1.33
N THR A 206 9.93 -8.37 0.93
CA THR A 206 9.75 -7.20 1.79
C THR A 206 8.28 -6.86 1.96
N TYR A 207 7.86 -6.76 3.22
CA TYR A 207 6.59 -6.16 3.62
C TYR A 207 6.84 -4.70 4.03
N ASP A 208 6.25 -3.76 3.30
CA ASP A 208 6.38 -2.33 3.49
C ASP A 208 5.07 -1.78 4.09
N TRP A 209 5.14 -1.19 5.27
CA TRP A 209 3.97 -0.69 6.03
C TRP A 209 3.32 0.57 5.44
N GLY A 210 3.90 1.17 4.41
CA GLY A 210 3.28 2.29 3.71
C GLY A 210 3.57 3.67 4.30
N GLY A 211 3.80 3.78 5.58
CA GLY A 211 4.13 5.03 6.26
C GLY A 211 4.61 4.81 7.68
N TYR A 212 5.53 5.67 8.12
CA TYR A 212 6.08 5.70 9.46
C TYR A 212 6.51 7.12 9.79
N GLY A 213 6.29 7.61 11.01
CA GLY A 213 6.68 8.97 11.39
C GLY A 213 6.33 9.33 12.82
N GLN A 214 6.72 10.54 13.22
CA GLN A 214 6.54 11.07 14.57
C GLN A 214 5.47 12.18 14.67
N GLY A 215 4.77 12.51 13.58
CA GLY A 215 3.64 13.46 13.62
C GLY A 215 2.49 12.93 14.44
N GLU A 216 1.70 13.81 15.10
CA GLU A 216 0.59 13.42 15.99
C GLU A 216 -0.39 12.43 15.34
N ASP A 217 -0.68 12.61 14.06
CA ASP A 217 -1.58 11.75 13.28
C ASP A 217 -1.01 10.36 12.98
N VAL A 218 0.33 10.20 13.03
CA VAL A 218 1.02 8.95 12.64
C VAL A 218 1.61 8.19 13.83
N VAL A 219 1.76 8.82 15.00
CA VAL A 219 2.36 8.18 16.20
C VAL A 219 1.61 6.90 16.60
N SER A 220 0.30 6.91 16.54
CA SER A 220 -0.50 5.72 16.90
C SER A 220 -0.33 4.60 15.89
N ILE A 221 -0.18 4.94 14.61
CA ILE A 221 0.09 3.99 13.52
C ILE A 221 1.50 3.43 13.67
N SER A 222 2.49 4.30 13.93
CA SER A 222 3.89 3.89 14.13
C SER A 222 4.02 2.93 15.31
N LYS A 223 3.42 3.23 16.47
CA LYS A 223 3.38 2.32 17.63
C LYS A 223 2.70 0.99 17.33
N PHE A 224 1.67 0.99 16.48
CA PHE A 224 1.02 -0.24 16.05
C PHE A 224 1.96 -1.07 15.19
N THR A 225 2.61 -0.47 14.19
CA THR A 225 3.51 -1.17 13.25
C THR A 225 4.79 -1.65 13.93
N GLU A 226 5.35 -0.90 14.89
CA GLU A 226 6.48 -1.31 15.72
C GLU A 226 6.23 -2.63 16.47
N GLY A 227 4.97 -2.92 16.77
CA GLY A 227 4.57 -4.20 17.39
C GLY A 227 4.90 -5.43 16.55
N PHE A 228 5.18 -5.25 15.26
CA PHE A 228 5.55 -6.31 14.32
C PHE A 228 7.06 -6.38 14.04
N GLY A 229 7.88 -5.53 14.69
CA GLY A 229 9.30 -5.40 14.40
C GLY A 229 9.53 -4.68 13.07
N GLY A 230 10.72 -4.89 12.50
CA GLY A 230 11.11 -4.28 11.23
C GLY A 230 12.10 -3.12 11.39
N GLU A 231 12.53 -2.57 10.27
CA GLU A 231 13.53 -1.51 10.19
C GLU A 231 12.97 -0.28 9.47
N VAL A 232 13.32 0.92 9.98
CA VAL A 232 12.91 2.18 9.35
C VAL A 232 13.71 2.41 8.08
N SER A 233 13.03 2.74 7.00
CA SER A 233 13.64 3.06 5.71
C SER A 233 13.07 4.34 5.13
N ASN A 234 13.92 5.12 4.45
CA ASN A 234 13.50 6.31 3.74
C ASN A 234 13.02 5.94 2.33
N TYR A 235 12.06 6.71 1.82
CA TYR A 235 11.65 6.63 0.43
C TYR A 235 11.32 8.01 -0.14
N GLU A 236 11.27 8.10 -1.46
CA GLU A 236 10.89 9.31 -2.18
C GLU A 236 9.72 9.04 -3.13
N ILE A 237 8.80 10.00 -3.19
CA ILE A 237 7.79 10.12 -4.25
C ILE A 237 8.14 11.38 -5.02
N ARG A 238 8.29 11.28 -6.35
CA ARG A 238 8.66 12.42 -7.19
C ARG A 238 7.83 12.45 -8.47
N TYR A 239 7.39 13.63 -8.83
CA TYR A 239 6.69 13.91 -10.07
C TYR A 239 7.59 14.72 -11.00
N VAL A 240 7.90 14.17 -12.18
CA VAL A 240 8.88 14.75 -13.11
C VAL A 240 8.28 14.87 -14.49
N VAL A 241 8.48 16.02 -15.16
CA VAL A 241 8.15 16.21 -16.57
C VAL A 241 9.41 16.28 -17.42
N LYS A 242 9.29 15.90 -18.68
CA LYS A 242 10.39 15.96 -19.66
C LYS A 242 10.90 17.40 -19.79
N LYS A 243 12.21 17.59 -19.71
CA LYS A 243 12.86 18.89 -19.94
C LYS A 243 12.73 19.28 -21.41
N SER A 244 11.72 20.08 -21.72
CA SER A 244 11.39 20.57 -23.06
C SER A 244 10.54 21.84 -22.93
N ILE A 245 10.36 22.60 -24.01
CA ILE A 245 9.50 23.82 -24.03
C ILE A 245 8.08 23.46 -23.54
N LEU A 246 7.49 22.37 -24.05
CA LEU A 246 6.19 21.88 -23.61
C LEU A 246 6.19 21.47 -22.12
N GLY A 247 7.27 20.88 -21.61
CA GLY A 247 7.43 20.55 -20.21
C GLY A 247 7.49 21.78 -19.31
N LEU A 248 8.15 22.83 -19.75
CA LEU A 248 8.16 24.14 -19.07
C LEU A 248 6.75 24.73 -19.01
N ILE A 249 6.06 24.83 -20.15
CA ILE A 249 4.68 25.34 -20.21
C ILE A 249 3.77 24.52 -19.28
N TYR A 250 3.85 23.20 -19.33
CA TYR A 250 3.06 22.31 -18.47
C TYR A 250 3.38 22.52 -16.99
N SER A 251 4.65 22.73 -16.64
CA SER A 251 5.05 23.00 -15.25
C SER A 251 4.51 24.33 -14.71
N PHE A 252 4.46 25.37 -15.56
CA PHE A 252 3.83 26.67 -15.23
C PHE A 252 2.32 26.51 -15.04
N TYR A 253 1.65 25.81 -15.95
CA TYR A 253 0.20 25.59 -15.88
C TYR A 253 -0.20 24.90 -14.54
N LEU A 254 0.53 23.86 -14.11
CA LEU A 254 0.25 23.17 -12.86
C LEU A 254 0.54 23.98 -11.58
N LYS A 255 1.30 25.07 -11.68
CA LYS A 255 1.53 25.98 -10.54
C LYS A 255 0.45 27.06 -10.42
N LEU A 256 -0.40 27.21 -11.45
CA LEU A 256 -1.48 28.20 -11.50
C LEU A 256 -2.85 27.63 -11.10
N ILE A 257 -2.94 26.28 -10.99
CA ILE A 257 -4.11 25.53 -10.52
C ILE A 257 -3.85 25.04 -9.10
#